data_0005c840efda0e7f357d784d6fcc91c7
#
_entry.id   0005c840efda0e7f357d784d6fcc91c7
#
_cell.length_a   1.000
_cell.length_b   1.000
_cell.length_c   1.000
_cell.angle_alpha   90.00
_cell.angle_beta   90.00
_cell.angle_gamma   90.00
#
_symmetry.space_group_name_H-M   'P 1'
#
loop_
_entity.id
_entity.type
_entity.pdbx_description
1 polymer ?
#
loop_
_entity_poly.entity_id
_entity_poly.type
_entity_poly.pdbx_seq_one_letter_code
_entity_poly.pdbx_strand_id
1 'polypeptide(L)'
;MFLPFKTDLISHLRLIICIFAFFSMNSKVSLLAADWPQYLGPNRNAIYPDKALTKAWSDEGPKVIWRKKDIGEGLCGLVISEEKAILFHEVARQDVIECLNAKTGQTIWTNRYPTSFLDSFGSGGGPRATPAIVENKVYTMGAQGIVICTDMESGKTIWKVDTQKKFRAPNGFFGMACSPLIDGNAVLLNIGGENGNGIVALNKINGKLLWKTLDSEASYSSPVIATLQGKRRAVFFTRSGLAIINPIDGKINYQQHWRSRIHASVNAAAPLVVADKIFITSSYNTGALVMKATKEGYKKIWSNDTSLSSQYASVMHKDGFLYGIHGRADIPPVPALRCIELATGEIKWSENRFGDCQMILCGDRLVALMEDGELVLGQVSPDGWKEISRAQVVGSNARSQPALAHGLLYVRSKNQISCIEAP
;
A
#
# COMPACT_ATOMS: atom_id res chain seq x y z
N MET A 1 34.26 76.96 -51.38
CA MET A 1 33.04 77.66 -51.62
C MET A 1 31.93 76.95 -50.84
N PHE A 2 31.33 77.68 -49.95
CA PHE A 2 30.17 77.31 -49.09
C PHE A 2 30.43 76.42 -47.88
N LEU A 3 30.45 77.09 -46.78
CA LEU A 3 30.23 76.78 -45.39
C LEU A 3 28.71 76.45 -45.17
N PRO A 4 28.25 76.33 -43.98
CA PRO A 4 28.12 75.28 -42.98
C PRO A 4 26.66 75.12 -42.60
N PHE A 5 26.39 74.25 -41.74
CA PHE A 5 25.41 74.52 -40.66
C PHE A 5 25.51 73.49 -39.53
N LYS A 6 25.90 73.99 -38.37
CA LYS A 6 25.66 73.38 -37.07
C LYS A 6 24.17 73.40 -36.78
N THR A 7 23.61 72.38 -36.24
CA THR A 7 22.49 72.47 -35.32
C THR A 7 22.65 71.43 -34.21
N ASP A 8 22.93 71.95 -33.04
CA ASP A 8 22.76 71.25 -31.77
C ASP A 8 21.30 70.83 -31.58
N LEU A 9 21.08 69.57 -31.22
CA LEU A 9 19.79 69.14 -30.68
C LEU A 9 20.04 68.31 -29.41
N ILE A 10 19.99 69.03 -28.29
CA ILE A 10 19.81 68.45 -26.96
C ILE A 10 18.41 67.85 -26.92
N SER A 11 18.31 66.54 -26.96
CA SER A 11 17.08 65.86 -26.71
C SER A 11 17.13 65.14 -25.36
N HIS A 12 16.24 65.55 -24.52
CA HIS A 12 16.01 65.06 -23.19
C HIS A 12 15.79 63.52 -23.14
N LEU A 13 16.74 62.82 -22.57
CA LEU A 13 16.60 61.43 -22.21
C LEU A 13 15.79 61.36 -20.91
N ARG A 14 14.48 61.22 -21.01
CA ARG A 14 13.62 60.88 -19.86
C ARG A 14 13.83 59.45 -19.48
N LEU A 15 14.55 59.24 -18.38
CA LEU A 15 14.75 57.96 -17.72
C LEU A 15 13.43 57.52 -17.13
N ILE A 16 12.69 56.63 -17.80
CA ILE A 16 11.53 55.94 -17.26
C ILE A 16 12.05 54.81 -16.38
N ILE A 17 12.09 55.06 -15.07
CA ILE A 17 12.32 54.02 -14.07
C ILE A 17 11.03 53.23 -13.95
N CYS A 18 10.95 52.09 -14.64
CA CYS A 18 9.93 51.09 -14.37
C CYS A 18 10.25 50.40 -13.04
N ILE A 19 9.60 50.85 -11.97
CA ILE A 19 9.62 50.12 -10.69
C ILE A 19 8.78 48.85 -10.91
N PHE A 20 9.43 47.73 -11.23
CA PHE A 20 8.82 46.43 -11.07
C PHE A 20 8.70 46.13 -9.58
N ALA A 21 7.55 46.44 -9.02
CA ALA A 21 7.15 45.90 -7.72
C ALA A 21 7.03 44.37 -7.87
N PHE A 22 8.07 43.65 -7.51
CA PHE A 22 7.98 42.21 -7.26
C PHE A 22 7.04 42.00 -6.07
N PHE A 23 5.74 41.87 -6.36
CA PHE A 23 4.82 41.26 -5.42
C PHE A 23 5.30 39.80 -5.28
N SER A 24 6.15 39.55 -4.29
CA SER A 24 6.41 38.20 -3.78
C SER A 24 5.08 37.72 -3.21
N MET A 25 4.27 37.10 -4.07
CA MET A 25 3.20 36.20 -3.61
C MET A 25 3.91 35.05 -2.91
N ASN A 26 4.11 35.21 -1.60
CA ASN A 26 4.27 34.08 -0.69
C ASN A 26 2.95 33.30 -0.74
N SER A 27 2.72 32.57 -1.81
CA SER A 27 1.83 31.42 -1.75
C SER A 27 2.45 30.51 -0.68
N LYS A 28 1.90 30.57 0.53
CA LYS A 28 1.99 29.46 1.46
C LYS A 28 1.42 28.30 0.67
N VAL A 29 2.30 27.51 0.04
CA VAL A 29 1.99 26.15 -0.36
C VAL A 29 1.65 25.50 0.97
N SER A 30 0.37 25.49 1.32
CA SER A 30 -0.14 24.59 2.32
C SER A 30 0.22 23.23 1.75
N LEU A 31 1.24 22.59 2.30
CA LEU A 31 1.44 21.17 2.09
C LEU A 31 0.15 20.53 2.57
N LEU A 32 -0.78 20.27 1.62
CA LEU A 32 -1.94 19.46 1.89
C LEU A 32 -1.36 18.11 2.32
N ALA A 33 -1.60 17.75 3.58
CA ALA A 33 -1.17 16.47 4.10
C ALA A 33 -1.64 15.38 3.15
N ALA A 34 -0.78 14.41 2.85
CA ALA A 34 -0.98 13.46 1.78
C ALA A 34 -2.21 12.56 2.00
N ASP A 35 -2.89 12.20 0.92
CA ASP A 35 -3.88 11.12 0.86
C ASP A 35 -3.26 9.76 1.16
N TRP A 36 -4.13 8.77 1.47
CA TRP A 36 -3.78 7.35 1.54
C TRP A 36 -4.63 6.55 0.54
N PRO A 37 -4.42 6.73 -0.77
CA PRO A 37 -5.39 6.33 -1.77
C PRO A 37 -5.38 4.85 -2.16
N GLN A 38 -4.45 4.06 -1.62
CA GLN A 38 -4.29 2.65 -1.97
C GLN A 38 -3.56 1.86 -0.87
N TYR A 39 -3.46 0.56 -1.06
CA TYR A 39 -2.71 -0.34 -0.18
C TYR A 39 -1.28 0.15 0.02
N LEU A 40 -0.82 0.24 1.28
CA LEU A 40 0.47 0.76 1.71
C LEU A 40 0.72 2.24 1.34
N GLY A 41 -0.35 3.02 1.15
CA GLY A 41 -0.29 4.46 0.95
C GLY A 41 0.11 4.91 -0.46
N PRO A 42 0.45 6.20 -0.62
CA PRO A 42 0.61 6.82 -1.93
C PRO A 42 1.67 6.15 -2.80
N ASN A 43 2.74 5.65 -2.19
CA ASN A 43 3.85 5.00 -2.90
C ASN A 43 3.89 3.47 -2.73
N ARG A 44 2.85 2.85 -2.16
CA ARG A 44 2.76 1.40 -1.89
C ARG A 44 3.95 0.83 -1.11
N ASN A 45 4.47 1.57 -0.15
CA ASN A 45 5.65 1.21 0.64
C ASN A 45 5.48 1.38 2.15
N ALA A 46 4.24 1.66 2.62
CA ALA A 46 3.87 1.93 4.00
C ALA A 46 4.62 3.13 4.63
N ILE A 47 5.11 4.05 3.80
CA ILE A 47 5.78 5.27 4.24
C ILE A 47 4.88 6.46 3.96
N TYR A 48 4.61 7.24 5.01
CA TYR A 48 3.91 8.51 4.87
C TYR A 48 4.92 9.62 4.55
N PRO A 49 4.70 10.42 3.50
CA PRO A 49 5.72 11.35 3.00
C PRO A 49 5.94 12.57 3.90
N ASP A 50 4.99 12.90 4.76
CA ASP A 50 5.05 14.06 5.65
C ASP A 50 5.55 13.73 7.05
N LYS A 51 5.93 14.77 7.83
CA LYS A 51 6.30 14.66 9.25
C LYS A 51 5.05 14.78 10.13
N ALA A 52 4.11 13.84 10.02
CA ALA A 52 2.82 13.91 10.70
C ALA A 52 2.86 13.41 12.17
N LEU A 53 3.83 12.57 12.54
CA LEU A 53 3.89 11.91 13.84
C LEU A 53 4.96 12.57 14.72
N THR A 54 4.61 13.65 15.39
CA THR A 54 5.62 14.47 16.09
C THR A 54 5.55 14.38 17.62
N LYS A 55 4.42 13.94 18.19
CA LYS A 55 4.17 13.95 19.63
C LYS A 55 3.82 12.54 20.14
N ALA A 56 4.00 12.30 21.43
CA ALA A 56 3.39 11.17 22.10
C ALA A 56 1.88 11.40 22.27
N TRP A 57 1.10 10.34 22.35
CA TRP A 57 -0.26 10.45 22.87
C TRP A 57 -0.22 10.80 24.37
N SER A 58 -1.28 11.44 24.86
CA SER A 58 -1.45 11.66 26.30
C SER A 58 -1.67 10.33 27.02
N ASP A 59 -1.60 10.35 28.35
CA ASP A 59 -1.87 9.17 29.19
C ASP A 59 -3.28 8.63 29.02
N GLU A 60 -4.22 9.49 28.55
CA GLU A 60 -5.60 9.10 28.19
C GLU A 60 -5.69 8.42 26.81
N GLY A 61 -4.58 8.33 26.08
CA GLY A 61 -4.50 7.81 24.72
C GLY A 61 -4.79 8.85 23.64
N PRO A 62 -4.93 8.42 22.36
CA PRO A 62 -5.19 9.31 21.25
C PRO A 62 -6.61 9.87 21.29
N LYS A 63 -6.76 11.13 20.89
CA LYS A 63 -8.06 11.76 20.71
C LYS A 63 -8.83 11.06 19.60
N VAL A 64 -9.97 10.49 19.93
CA VAL A 64 -10.88 9.86 18.97
C VAL A 64 -11.74 10.93 18.33
N ILE A 65 -11.68 11.01 17.00
CA ILE A 65 -12.50 11.92 16.19
C ILE A 65 -13.88 11.30 15.96
N TRP A 66 -13.89 10.03 15.52
CA TRP A 66 -15.12 9.24 15.40
C TRP A 66 -14.85 7.75 15.49
N ARG A 67 -15.88 6.99 15.81
CA ARG A 67 -15.89 5.52 15.77
C ARG A 67 -17.11 5.04 15.03
N LYS A 68 -16.94 3.98 14.23
CA LYS A 68 -18.03 3.24 13.59
C LYS A 68 -17.93 1.78 14.06
N LYS A 69 -18.94 1.34 14.80
CA LYS A 69 -19.09 -0.04 15.27
C LYS A 69 -19.99 -0.84 14.34
N ASP A 70 -20.02 -2.14 14.54
CA ASP A 70 -20.90 -3.07 13.81
C ASP A 70 -20.73 -3.00 12.29
N ILE A 71 -19.50 -2.73 11.86
CA ILE A 71 -19.11 -2.87 10.44
C ILE A 71 -19.06 -4.37 10.10
N GLY A 72 -19.24 -4.67 8.81
CA GLY A 72 -19.14 -6.04 8.31
C GLY A 72 -17.73 -6.60 8.30
N GLU A 73 -17.64 -7.89 8.05
CA GLU A 73 -16.37 -8.62 8.01
C GLU A 73 -15.45 -8.15 6.87
N GLY A 74 -14.16 -8.33 7.05
CA GLY A 74 -13.11 -8.05 6.07
C GLY A 74 -11.79 -7.69 6.72
N LEU A 75 -10.69 -7.92 6.01
CA LEU A 75 -9.31 -7.71 6.49
C LEU A 75 -8.56 -6.63 5.72
N CYS A 76 -9.20 -5.93 4.79
CA CYS A 76 -8.60 -4.84 4.04
C CYS A 76 -8.62 -3.52 4.82
N GLY A 77 -7.61 -2.69 4.61
CA GLY A 77 -7.54 -1.34 5.16
C GLY A 77 -8.49 -0.37 4.46
N LEU A 78 -8.66 0.80 5.07
CA LEU A 78 -9.34 1.93 4.45
C LEU A 78 -8.40 2.62 3.47
N VAL A 79 -8.99 3.27 2.47
CA VAL A 79 -8.27 4.22 1.62
C VAL A 79 -8.95 5.57 1.68
N ILE A 80 -8.14 6.62 1.69
CA ILE A 80 -8.60 8.00 1.88
C ILE A 80 -8.10 8.84 0.72
N SER A 81 -9.00 9.60 0.13
CA SER A 81 -8.67 10.66 -0.81
C SER A 81 -9.54 11.88 -0.52
N GLU A 82 -8.90 13.01 -0.34
CA GLU A 82 -9.56 14.26 0.05
C GLU A 82 -10.40 14.07 1.34
N GLU A 83 -11.71 14.31 1.26
CA GLU A 83 -12.64 14.19 2.40
C GLU A 83 -13.41 12.85 2.43
N LYS A 84 -13.05 11.89 1.58
CA LYS A 84 -13.73 10.60 1.46
C LYS A 84 -12.84 9.45 1.90
N ALA A 85 -13.42 8.51 2.65
CA ALA A 85 -12.81 7.25 3.01
C ALA A 85 -13.62 6.09 2.46
N ILE A 86 -12.96 5.11 1.84
CA ILE A 86 -13.61 3.90 1.35
C ILE A 86 -13.36 2.77 2.32
N LEU A 87 -14.45 2.20 2.82
CA LEU A 87 -14.51 0.95 3.55
C LEU A 87 -15.02 -0.14 2.62
N PHE A 88 -14.31 -1.28 2.56
CA PHE A 88 -14.76 -2.45 1.83
C PHE A 88 -14.93 -3.61 2.81
N HIS A 89 -16.16 -4.14 2.92
CA HIS A 89 -16.53 -5.12 3.93
C HIS A 89 -17.67 -6.05 3.42
N GLU A 90 -17.98 -7.10 4.15
CA GLU A 90 -19.09 -8.00 3.85
C GLU A 90 -20.16 -7.90 4.93
N VAL A 91 -21.40 -7.72 4.52
CA VAL A 91 -22.58 -7.74 5.40
C VAL A 91 -23.63 -8.67 4.81
N ALA A 92 -24.09 -9.65 5.56
CA ALA A 92 -25.18 -10.57 5.17
C ALA A 92 -24.95 -11.19 3.76
N ARG A 93 -23.76 -11.70 3.50
CA ARG A 93 -23.37 -12.33 2.23
C ARG A 93 -23.39 -11.37 1.04
N GLN A 94 -23.16 -10.11 1.31
CA GLN A 94 -22.94 -9.09 0.29
C GLN A 94 -21.61 -8.38 0.55
N ASP A 95 -20.75 -8.31 -0.43
CA ASP A 95 -19.63 -7.37 -0.43
C ASP A 95 -20.18 -5.96 -0.58
N VAL A 96 -19.75 -5.06 0.28
CA VAL A 96 -20.21 -3.67 0.38
C VAL A 96 -19.02 -2.73 0.22
N ILE A 97 -19.08 -1.91 -0.81
CA ILE A 97 -18.20 -0.75 -0.95
C ILE A 97 -18.94 0.43 -0.33
N GLU A 98 -18.42 0.95 0.76
CA GLU A 98 -19.03 2.05 1.51
C GLU A 98 -18.13 3.28 1.47
N CYS A 99 -18.65 4.41 1.02
CA CYS A 99 -17.99 5.68 1.09
C CYS A 99 -18.43 6.41 2.35
N LEU A 100 -17.46 6.84 3.13
CA LEU A 100 -17.65 7.61 4.35
C LEU A 100 -17.09 9.02 4.16
N ASN A 101 -17.68 9.99 4.82
CA ASN A 101 -16.98 11.25 5.07
C ASN A 101 -15.80 10.97 6.01
N ALA A 102 -14.59 11.27 5.57
CA ALA A 102 -13.37 10.94 6.29
C ALA A 102 -13.28 11.62 7.67
N LYS A 103 -13.85 12.83 7.82
CA LYS A 103 -13.81 13.60 9.08
C LYS A 103 -14.89 13.22 10.09
N THR A 104 -16.02 12.67 9.63
CA THR A 104 -17.18 12.40 10.51
C THR A 104 -17.56 10.93 10.61
N GLY A 105 -17.07 10.07 9.71
CA GLY A 105 -17.44 8.65 9.63
C GLY A 105 -18.88 8.40 9.11
N GLN A 106 -19.60 9.46 8.70
CA GLN A 106 -20.95 9.32 8.15
C GLN A 106 -20.90 8.70 6.76
N THR A 107 -21.82 7.77 6.49
CA THR A 107 -21.97 7.13 5.18
C THR A 107 -22.50 8.12 4.16
N ILE A 108 -21.80 8.27 3.04
CA ILE A 108 -22.21 9.09 1.89
C ILE A 108 -23.02 8.23 0.91
N TRP A 109 -22.47 7.07 0.54
CA TRP A 109 -23.13 6.10 -0.32
C TRP A 109 -22.64 4.67 -0.05
N THR A 110 -23.42 3.69 -0.52
CA THR A 110 -23.04 2.26 -0.51
C THR A 110 -23.30 1.63 -1.88
N ASN A 111 -22.42 0.73 -2.30
CA ASN A 111 -22.58 -0.14 -3.47
C ASN A 111 -22.45 -1.59 -2.99
N ARG A 112 -23.42 -2.44 -3.31
CA ARG A 112 -23.51 -3.81 -2.78
C ARG A 112 -23.64 -4.83 -3.89
N TYR A 113 -23.03 -6.01 -3.68
CA TYR A 113 -23.21 -7.14 -4.58
C TYR A 113 -23.07 -8.47 -3.82
N PRO A 114 -23.76 -9.54 -4.28
CA PRO A 114 -23.70 -10.84 -3.61
C PRO A 114 -22.27 -11.43 -3.61
N THR A 115 -21.90 -12.09 -2.51
CA THR A 115 -20.69 -12.90 -2.38
C THR A 115 -21.04 -14.25 -1.76
N SER A 116 -20.33 -15.32 -2.20
CA SER A 116 -20.46 -16.66 -1.62
C SER A 116 -19.18 -17.11 -0.94
N PHE A 117 -18.16 -16.26 -0.89
CA PHE A 117 -16.88 -16.61 -0.29
C PHE A 117 -17.02 -16.85 1.22
N LEU A 118 -16.45 -17.97 1.67
CA LEU A 118 -16.22 -18.32 3.07
C LEU A 118 -14.81 -18.85 3.20
N ASP A 119 -14.09 -18.36 4.17
CA ASP A 119 -12.80 -18.87 4.53
C ASP A 119 -12.94 -20.16 5.35
N SER A 120 -12.33 -21.24 4.86
CA SER A 120 -12.34 -22.54 5.54
C SER A 120 -11.43 -22.60 6.77
N PHE A 121 -10.59 -21.60 6.99
CA PHE A 121 -9.63 -21.52 8.10
C PHE A 121 -10.09 -20.62 9.27
N GLY A 122 -11.34 -20.12 9.21
CA GLY A 122 -11.92 -19.35 10.31
C GLY A 122 -11.55 -17.86 10.35
N SER A 123 -10.89 -17.33 9.33
CA SER A 123 -10.59 -15.87 9.24
C SER A 123 -11.83 -15.04 8.88
N GLY A 124 -13.00 -15.68 8.70
CA GLY A 124 -14.27 -15.05 8.37
C GLY A 124 -14.47 -14.82 6.86
N GLY A 125 -15.60 -14.22 6.51
CA GLY A 125 -15.92 -13.76 5.17
C GLY A 125 -15.25 -12.45 4.80
N GLY A 126 -15.76 -11.82 3.75
CA GLY A 126 -15.43 -10.46 3.35
C GLY A 126 -14.10 -10.26 2.63
N PRO A 127 -13.89 -9.06 2.13
CA PRO A 127 -12.74 -8.72 1.29
C PRO A 127 -11.43 -8.64 2.07
N ARG A 128 -10.35 -9.02 1.38
CA ARG A 128 -8.95 -8.95 1.87
C ARG A 128 -8.15 -7.88 1.13
N ALA A 129 -8.48 -7.63 -0.13
CA ALA A 129 -7.80 -6.67 -0.95
C ALA A 129 -8.21 -5.24 -0.59
N THR A 130 -7.24 -4.41 -0.23
CA THR A 130 -7.48 -2.98 0.01
C THR A 130 -7.83 -2.29 -1.32
N PRO A 131 -8.88 -1.46 -1.36
CA PRO A 131 -9.25 -0.69 -2.54
C PRO A 131 -8.12 0.22 -3.06
N ALA A 132 -8.29 0.73 -4.29
CA ALA A 132 -7.47 1.82 -4.81
C ALA A 132 -8.36 2.94 -5.36
N ILE A 133 -8.01 4.19 -5.06
CA ILE A 133 -8.66 5.40 -5.57
C ILE A 133 -7.73 6.06 -6.59
N VAL A 134 -8.19 6.24 -7.81
CA VAL A 134 -7.46 6.93 -8.88
C VAL A 134 -8.45 7.70 -9.76
N GLU A 135 -8.19 8.97 -10.02
CA GLU A 135 -8.99 9.81 -10.93
C GLU A 135 -10.52 9.71 -10.67
N ASN A 136 -10.91 9.94 -9.43
CA ASN A 136 -12.31 9.89 -9.00
C ASN A 136 -13.01 8.53 -9.22
N LYS A 137 -12.25 7.43 -9.21
CA LYS A 137 -12.78 6.06 -9.32
C LYS A 137 -12.20 5.19 -8.22
N VAL A 138 -13.03 4.27 -7.74
CA VAL A 138 -12.67 3.27 -6.73
C VAL A 138 -12.56 1.91 -7.41
N TYR A 139 -11.43 1.25 -7.27
CA TYR A 139 -11.20 -0.11 -7.77
C TYR A 139 -11.12 -1.08 -6.62
N THR A 140 -11.96 -2.09 -6.63
CA THR A 140 -12.02 -3.14 -5.58
C THR A 140 -11.89 -4.52 -6.18
N MET A 141 -11.37 -5.46 -5.40
CA MET A 141 -11.42 -6.89 -5.70
C MET A 141 -11.92 -7.63 -4.46
N GLY A 142 -13.11 -8.23 -4.54
CA GLY A 142 -13.68 -9.06 -3.48
C GLY A 142 -12.95 -10.39 -3.35
N ALA A 143 -13.09 -11.04 -2.18
CA ALA A 143 -12.41 -12.31 -1.90
C ALA A 143 -12.79 -13.44 -2.87
N GLN A 144 -13.97 -13.36 -3.48
CA GLN A 144 -14.42 -14.28 -4.54
C GLN A 144 -13.84 -13.93 -5.93
N GLY A 145 -13.12 -12.81 -6.07
CA GLY A 145 -12.52 -12.39 -7.34
C GLY A 145 -13.43 -11.53 -8.21
N ILE A 146 -14.43 -10.91 -7.62
CA ILE A 146 -15.22 -9.88 -8.32
C ILE A 146 -14.43 -8.56 -8.30
N VAL A 147 -14.07 -8.07 -9.47
CA VAL A 147 -13.40 -6.78 -9.64
C VAL A 147 -14.41 -5.74 -10.10
N ILE A 148 -14.46 -4.61 -9.40
CA ILE A 148 -15.40 -3.53 -9.70
C ILE A 148 -14.66 -2.20 -9.76
N CYS A 149 -15.02 -1.40 -10.76
CA CYS A 149 -14.75 0.03 -10.80
C CYS A 149 -16.03 0.77 -10.46
N THR A 150 -15.97 1.63 -9.46
CA THR A 150 -17.08 2.43 -8.95
C THR A 150 -16.76 3.91 -9.10
N ASP A 151 -17.72 4.71 -9.50
CA ASP A 151 -17.62 6.17 -9.49
C ASP A 151 -17.56 6.68 -8.05
N MET A 152 -16.57 7.49 -7.73
CA MET A 152 -16.29 7.94 -6.35
C MET A 152 -17.35 8.90 -5.81
N GLU A 153 -18.03 9.65 -6.67
CA GLU A 153 -19.05 10.62 -6.24
C GLU A 153 -20.40 9.96 -6.01
N SER A 154 -20.82 9.14 -6.94
CA SER A 154 -22.17 8.56 -6.96
C SER A 154 -22.28 7.15 -6.38
N GLY A 155 -21.16 6.45 -6.21
CA GLY A 155 -21.16 5.04 -5.82
C GLY A 155 -21.65 4.07 -6.91
N LYS A 156 -21.94 4.55 -8.12
CA LYS A 156 -22.43 3.71 -9.22
C LYS A 156 -21.32 2.86 -9.82
N THR A 157 -21.63 1.60 -10.10
CA THR A 157 -20.73 0.70 -10.81
C THR A 157 -20.53 1.19 -12.25
N ILE A 158 -19.27 1.44 -12.64
CA ILE A 158 -18.88 1.78 -14.01
C ILE A 158 -18.68 0.50 -14.79
N TRP A 159 -17.94 -0.46 -14.25
CA TRP A 159 -17.79 -1.80 -14.82
C TRP A 159 -17.52 -2.85 -13.73
N LYS A 160 -17.81 -4.11 -14.06
CA LYS A 160 -17.64 -5.28 -13.19
C LYS A 160 -17.07 -6.44 -13.98
N VAL A 161 -16.11 -7.16 -13.40
CA VAL A 161 -15.51 -8.37 -13.98
C VAL A 161 -15.50 -9.47 -12.91
N ASP A 162 -16.10 -10.61 -13.24
CA ASP A 162 -16.02 -11.84 -12.48
C ASP A 162 -14.81 -12.63 -12.99
N THR A 163 -13.72 -12.67 -12.21
CA THR A 163 -12.48 -13.31 -12.64
C THR A 163 -12.58 -14.83 -12.64
N GLN A 164 -13.41 -15.42 -11.79
CA GLN A 164 -13.65 -16.86 -11.79
C GLN A 164 -14.34 -17.31 -13.08
N LYS A 165 -15.40 -16.61 -13.46
CA LYS A 165 -16.13 -16.92 -14.72
C LYS A 165 -15.29 -16.64 -15.95
N LYS A 166 -14.60 -15.49 -15.97
CA LYS A 166 -13.89 -15.03 -17.16
C LYS A 166 -12.56 -15.74 -17.39
N PHE A 167 -11.81 -16.02 -16.31
CA PHE A 167 -10.45 -16.54 -16.38
C PHE A 167 -10.29 -17.92 -15.73
N ARG A 168 -11.38 -18.50 -15.20
CA ARG A 168 -11.34 -19.74 -14.40
C ARG A 168 -10.37 -19.64 -13.21
N ALA A 169 -10.25 -18.43 -12.65
CA ALA A 169 -9.37 -18.18 -11.51
C ALA A 169 -9.87 -18.96 -10.27
N PRO A 170 -9.02 -19.81 -9.66
CA PRO A 170 -9.43 -20.58 -8.50
C PRO A 170 -9.51 -19.69 -7.27
N ASN A 171 -10.38 -20.04 -6.32
CA ASN A 171 -10.27 -19.48 -4.98
C ASN A 171 -8.98 -19.98 -4.33
N GLY A 172 -8.16 -19.08 -3.80
CA GLY A 172 -7.10 -19.46 -2.88
C GLY A 172 -7.67 -19.88 -1.52
N PHE A 173 -6.84 -20.39 -0.63
CA PHE A 173 -7.23 -20.78 0.74
C PHE A 173 -7.97 -19.65 1.49
N PHE A 174 -7.49 -18.42 1.36
CA PHE A 174 -8.00 -17.23 2.04
C PHE A 174 -8.74 -16.27 1.08
N GLY A 175 -9.16 -16.73 -0.09
CA GLY A 175 -9.74 -15.90 -1.14
C GLY A 175 -8.70 -15.06 -1.89
N MET A 176 -9.17 -14.21 -2.78
CA MET A 176 -8.30 -13.28 -3.51
C MET A 176 -7.99 -12.05 -2.65
N ALA A 177 -6.70 -11.77 -2.45
CA ALA A 177 -6.24 -10.71 -1.54
C ALA A 177 -5.32 -9.66 -2.22
N CYS A 178 -5.03 -9.82 -3.50
CA CYS A 178 -4.22 -8.85 -4.24
C CYS A 178 -4.94 -7.50 -4.35
N SER A 179 -4.43 -6.47 -3.69
CA SER A 179 -4.95 -5.10 -3.82
C SER A 179 -4.69 -4.57 -5.23
N PRO A 180 -5.71 -4.04 -5.94
CA PRO A 180 -5.56 -3.54 -7.30
C PRO A 180 -4.43 -2.51 -7.39
N LEU A 181 -3.58 -2.66 -8.42
CA LEU A 181 -2.56 -1.68 -8.76
C LEU A 181 -2.94 -0.99 -10.07
N ILE A 182 -3.12 0.32 -10.01
CA ILE A 182 -3.46 1.11 -11.20
C ILE A 182 -2.17 1.69 -11.78
N ASP A 183 -1.89 1.34 -13.04
CA ASP A 183 -0.73 1.83 -13.77
C ASP A 183 -1.11 2.26 -15.19
N GLY A 184 -1.00 3.55 -15.49
CA GLY A 184 -1.46 4.12 -16.74
C GLY A 184 -2.94 3.79 -17.01
N ASN A 185 -3.22 2.99 -18.05
CA ASN A 185 -4.56 2.53 -18.39
C ASN A 185 -4.91 1.14 -17.85
N ALA A 186 -4.03 0.54 -17.05
CA ALA A 186 -4.18 -0.84 -16.60
C ALA A 186 -4.55 -0.93 -15.11
N VAL A 187 -5.41 -1.88 -14.77
CA VAL A 187 -5.60 -2.44 -13.44
C VAL A 187 -4.87 -3.77 -13.41
N LEU A 188 -3.78 -3.84 -12.68
CA LEU A 188 -2.93 -5.02 -12.56
C LEU A 188 -3.35 -5.86 -11.37
N LEU A 189 -3.57 -7.15 -11.58
CA LEU A 189 -4.10 -8.08 -10.58
C LEU A 189 -3.40 -9.44 -10.66
N ASN A 190 -3.06 -9.99 -9.50
CA ASN A 190 -2.69 -11.39 -9.36
C ASN A 190 -3.95 -12.17 -8.95
N ILE A 191 -4.55 -12.88 -9.89
CA ILE A 191 -5.80 -13.61 -9.67
C ILE A 191 -5.62 -15.12 -9.53
N GLY A 192 -4.45 -15.60 -9.94
CA GLY A 192 -4.17 -17.03 -10.02
C GLY A 192 -4.87 -17.70 -11.21
N GLY A 193 -4.29 -18.76 -11.70
CA GLY A 193 -4.86 -19.57 -12.77
C GLY A 193 -3.81 -20.13 -13.71
N GLU A 194 -4.28 -21.01 -14.59
CA GLU A 194 -3.52 -21.66 -15.65
C GLU A 194 -3.80 -20.97 -17.00
N ASN A 195 -3.08 -21.38 -18.04
CA ASN A 195 -3.20 -20.84 -19.41
C ASN A 195 -2.94 -19.32 -19.50
N GLY A 196 -1.95 -18.86 -18.76
CA GLY A 196 -1.56 -17.45 -18.69
C GLY A 196 -2.50 -16.58 -17.86
N ASN A 197 -3.33 -17.14 -16.99
CA ASN A 197 -4.30 -16.39 -16.19
C ASN A 197 -3.80 -16.02 -14.79
N GLY A 198 -2.56 -16.33 -14.43
CA GLY A 198 -2.02 -16.02 -13.11
C GLY A 198 -2.02 -14.54 -12.78
N ILE A 199 -1.65 -13.72 -13.76
CA ILE A 199 -1.67 -12.24 -13.67
C ILE A 199 -2.45 -11.69 -14.86
N VAL A 200 -3.33 -10.74 -14.60
CA VAL A 200 -4.13 -10.06 -15.63
C VAL A 200 -4.01 -8.55 -15.51
N ALA A 201 -4.06 -7.87 -16.66
CA ALA A 201 -4.27 -6.44 -16.77
C ALA A 201 -5.64 -6.17 -17.39
N LEU A 202 -6.47 -5.43 -16.67
CA LEU A 202 -7.75 -4.96 -17.18
C LEU A 202 -7.65 -3.47 -17.53
N ASN A 203 -8.35 -3.04 -18.58
CA ASN A 203 -8.44 -1.62 -18.88
C ASN A 203 -9.20 -0.89 -17.76
N LYS A 204 -8.60 0.15 -17.18
CA LYS A 204 -9.17 0.87 -16.03
C LYS A 204 -10.51 1.56 -16.32
N ILE A 205 -10.80 1.87 -17.59
CA ILE A 205 -12.00 2.61 -17.99
C ILE A 205 -13.21 1.68 -18.17
N ASN A 206 -12.99 0.46 -18.72
CA ASN A 206 -14.10 -0.40 -19.16
C ASN A 206 -13.97 -1.88 -18.74
N GLY A 207 -12.94 -2.27 -17.98
CA GLY A 207 -12.73 -3.64 -17.50
C GLY A 207 -12.38 -4.68 -18.58
N LYS A 208 -12.13 -4.27 -19.85
CA LYS A 208 -11.71 -5.21 -20.89
C LYS A 208 -10.29 -5.70 -20.62
N LEU A 209 -10.01 -6.95 -20.96
CA LEU A 209 -8.68 -7.53 -20.87
C LEU A 209 -7.72 -6.78 -21.80
N LEU A 210 -6.60 -6.32 -21.28
CA LEU A 210 -5.47 -5.78 -22.04
C LEU A 210 -4.46 -6.88 -22.36
N TRP A 211 -4.01 -7.59 -21.32
CA TRP A 211 -3.12 -8.72 -21.44
C TRP A 211 -3.26 -9.64 -20.23
N LYS A 212 -2.76 -10.86 -20.36
CA LYS A 212 -2.63 -11.84 -19.27
C LYS A 212 -1.33 -12.61 -19.41
N THR A 213 -0.80 -13.09 -18.31
CA THR A 213 0.49 -13.78 -18.30
C THR A 213 0.65 -14.64 -17.07
N LEU A 214 1.58 -15.57 -17.12
CA LEU A 214 2.01 -16.47 -16.04
C LEU A 214 0.98 -17.50 -15.61
N ASP A 215 1.44 -18.71 -15.40
CA ASP A 215 0.70 -19.77 -14.71
C ASP A 215 1.13 -19.80 -13.25
N SER A 216 0.23 -19.46 -12.34
CA SER A 216 0.48 -19.45 -10.91
C SER A 216 -0.83 -19.61 -10.16
N GLU A 217 -0.79 -20.26 -9.00
CA GLU A 217 -1.90 -20.23 -8.07
C GLU A 217 -2.18 -18.79 -7.58
N ALA A 218 -3.37 -18.54 -7.05
CA ALA A 218 -3.70 -17.26 -6.42
C ALA A 218 -2.68 -16.94 -5.29
N SER A 219 -2.23 -15.69 -5.24
CA SER A 219 -1.31 -15.18 -4.23
C SER A 219 -1.97 -14.07 -3.44
N TYR A 220 -1.43 -13.79 -2.27
CA TYR A 220 -1.98 -12.82 -1.32
C TYR A 220 -1.22 -11.50 -1.32
N SER A 221 -0.03 -11.48 -1.92
CA SER A 221 0.80 -10.30 -2.08
C SER A 221 0.26 -9.36 -3.16
N SER A 222 0.37 -8.08 -2.90
CA SER A 222 -0.01 -7.02 -3.84
C SER A 222 1.22 -6.50 -4.60
N PRO A 223 1.13 -6.25 -5.92
CA PRO A 223 2.26 -5.81 -6.73
C PRO A 223 2.65 -4.35 -6.46
N VAL A 224 3.86 -4.00 -6.90
CA VAL A 224 4.34 -2.62 -6.95
C VAL A 224 4.88 -2.28 -8.34
N ILE A 225 4.83 -0.99 -8.71
CA ILE A 225 5.52 -0.47 -9.90
C ILE A 225 6.85 0.13 -9.46
N ALA A 226 7.89 -0.16 -10.23
CA ALA A 226 9.22 0.41 -10.01
C ALA A 226 9.93 0.70 -11.34
N THR A 227 10.90 1.60 -11.30
CA THR A 227 11.84 1.80 -12.39
C THR A 227 13.13 1.04 -12.06
N LEU A 228 13.40 -0.01 -12.82
CA LEU A 228 14.60 -0.86 -12.66
C LEU A 228 15.49 -0.70 -13.90
N GLN A 229 16.72 -0.27 -13.69
CA GLN A 229 17.66 0.05 -14.77
C GLN A 229 17.02 0.94 -15.86
N GLY A 230 16.34 2.01 -15.44
CA GLY A 230 15.65 2.96 -16.31
C GLY A 230 14.40 2.43 -17.02
N LYS A 231 13.98 1.21 -16.73
CA LYS A 231 12.79 0.58 -17.34
C LYS A 231 11.68 0.39 -16.33
N ARG A 232 10.45 0.84 -16.68
CA ARG A 232 9.26 0.64 -15.85
C ARG A 232 8.92 -0.85 -15.77
N ARG A 233 8.70 -1.36 -14.57
CA ARG A 233 8.40 -2.77 -14.27
C ARG A 233 7.31 -2.89 -13.24
N ALA A 234 6.44 -3.89 -13.43
CA ALA A 234 5.55 -4.38 -12.39
C ALA A 234 6.24 -5.56 -11.69
N VAL A 235 6.36 -5.45 -10.37
CA VAL A 235 7.00 -6.47 -9.53
C VAL A 235 5.91 -7.18 -8.74
N PHE A 236 5.74 -8.46 -9.02
CA PHE A 236 4.77 -9.34 -8.37
C PHE A 236 5.48 -10.35 -7.49
N PHE A 237 4.93 -10.60 -6.32
CA PHE A 237 5.30 -11.75 -5.51
C PHE A 237 4.16 -12.76 -5.56
N THR A 238 4.24 -13.64 -6.54
CA THR A 238 3.21 -14.66 -6.81
C THR A 238 3.34 -15.83 -5.85
N ARG A 239 2.40 -16.75 -5.91
CA ARG A 239 2.46 -18.00 -5.14
C ARG A 239 3.72 -18.82 -5.43
N SER A 240 4.23 -18.75 -6.66
CA SER A 240 5.44 -19.47 -7.11
C SER A 240 6.73 -18.70 -6.83
N GLY A 241 6.64 -17.37 -6.56
CA GLY A 241 7.80 -16.52 -6.31
C GLY A 241 7.72 -15.15 -6.96
N LEU A 242 8.90 -14.55 -7.12
CA LEU A 242 9.05 -13.24 -7.74
C LEU A 242 8.82 -13.31 -9.26
N ALA A 243 8.00 -12.41 -9.78
CA ALA A 243 7.83 -12.20 -11.21
C ALA A 243 7.97 -10.69 -11.53
N ILE A 244 8.83 -10.38 -12.50
CA ILE A 244 9.07 -9.01 -12.98
C ILE A 244 8.56 -8.92 -14.40
N ILE A 245 7.62 -8.02 -14.64
CA ILE A 245 6.79 -7.98 -15.84
C ILE A 245 6.81 -6.57 -16.42
N ASN A 246 6.79 -6.48 -17.75
CA ASN A 246 6.50 -5.23 -18.43
C ASN A 246 5.00 -4.90 -18.24
N PRO A 247 4.63 -3.79 -17.57
CA PRO A 247 3.24 -3.49 -17.27
C PRO A 247 2.40 -3.13 -18.51
N ILE A 248 3.02 -2.84 -19.65
CA ILE A 248 2.34 -2.44 -20.88
C ILE A 248 1.77 -3.66 -21.63
N ASP A 249 2.55 -4.73 -21.75
CA ASP A 249 2.24 -5.88 -22.62
C ASP A 249 2.22 -7.23 -21.89
N GLY A 250 2.52 -7.25 -20.58
CA GLY A 250 2.55 -8.47 -19.80
C GLY A 250 3.77 -9.37 -20.03
N LYS A 251 4.76 -8.92 -20.83
CA LYS A 251 5.97 -9.72 -21.09
C LYS A 251 6.74 -9.96 -19.78
N ILE A 252 7.01 -11.23 -19.50
CA ILE A 252 7.82 -11.65 -18.37
C ILE A 252 9.28 -11.29 -18.67
N ASN A 253 9.88 -10.48 -17.81
CA ASN A 253 11.29 -10.09 -17.90
C ASN A 253 12.18 -10.98 -17.03
N TYR A 254 11.64 -11.45 -15.89
CA TYR A 254 12.36 -12.31 -14.97
C TYR A 254 11.41 -13.06 -14.05
N GLN A 255 11.78 -14.26 -13.66
CA GLN A 255 11.13 -15.06 -12.64
C GLN A 255 12.16 -15.67 -11.71
N GLN A 256 11.85 -15.73 -10.41
CA GLN A 256 12.63 -16.40 -9.39
C GLN A 256 11.70 -17.22 -8.53
N HIS A 257 11.88 -18.52 -8.51
CA HIS A 257 11.13 -19.39 -7.60
C HIS A 257 11.47 -19.03 -6.15
N TRP A 258 10.42 -18.74 -5.37
CA TRP A 258 10.52 -18.41 -3.95
C TRP A 258 9.23 -18.80 -3.24
N ARG A 259 9.13 -20.05 -2.85
CA ARG A 259 7.93 -20.62 -2.24
C ARG A 259 8.35 -21.64 -1.19
N SER A 260 7.65 -21.66 -0.06
CA SER A 260 7.78 -22.70 0.95
C SER A 260 7.38 -24.08 0.40
N ARG A 261 8.00 -25.14 0.92
CA ARG A 261 7.59 -26.53 0.70
C ARG A 261 6.28 -26.88 1.42
N ILE A 262 5.89 -26.06 2.41
CA ILE A 262 4.63 -26.25 3.14
C ILE A 262 3.46 -25.88 2.22
N HIS A 263 2.54 -26.81 1.99
CA HIS A 263 1.42 -26.60 1.07
C HIS A 263 0.54 -25.42 1.45
N ALA A 264 0.19 -25.27 2.73
CA ALA A 264 -0.64 -24.17 3.24
C ALA A 264 0.13 -22.87 3.49
N SER A 265 1.37 -22.72 2.96
CA SER A 265 2.13 -21.47 3.05
C SER A 265 1.52 -20.36 2.21
N VAL A 266 1.85 -19.13 2.51
CA VAL A 266 1.44 -17.95 1.73
C VAL A 266 2.64 -17.07 1.39
N ASN A 267 2.59 -16.41 0.23
CA ASN A 267 3.41 -15.26 -0.13
C ASN A 267 2.50 -14.04 -0.05
N ALA A 268 2.55 -13.29 1.04
CA ALA A 268 1.56 -12.25 1.33
C ALA A 268 2.16 -10.85 1.53
N ALA A 269 3.36 -10.74 2.10
CA ALA A 269 4.05 -9.46 2.19
C ALA A 269 4.29 -8.86 0.79
N ALA A 270 4.04 -7.57 0.62
CA ALA A 270 4.31 -6.90 -0.65
C ALA A 270 5.81 -6.88 -0.96
N PRO A 271 6.22 -7.01 -2.23
CA PRO A 271 7.60 -6.77 -2.61
C PRO A 271 7.97 -5.31 -2.35
N LEU A 272 9.20 -5.09 -1.90
CA LEU A 272 9.74 -3.75 -1.69
C LEU A 272 10.84 -3.49 -2.71
N VAL A 273 10.79 -2.34 -3.38
CA VAL A 273 11.82 -1.94 -4.33
C VAL A 273 12.52 -0.68 -3.84
N VAL A 274 13.84 -0.74 -3.76
CA VAL A 274 14.71 0.37 -3.35
C VAL A 274 15.78 0.56 -4.41
N ALA A 275 15.68 1.61 -5.19
CA ALA A 275 16.48 1.79 -6.41
C ALA A 275 16.41 0.53 -7.30
N ASP A 276 17.53 -0.11 -7.60
CA ASP A 276 17.57 -1.36 -8.38
C ASP A 276 17.54 -2.65 -7.54
N LYS A 277 17.30 -2.55 -6.22
CA LYS A 277 17.18 -3.73 -5.35
C LYS A 277 15.71 -4.08 -5.11
N ILE A 278 15.40 -5.36 -5.18
CA ILE A 278 14.08 -5.92 -4.93
C ILE A 278 14.19 -6.85 -3.73
N PHE A 279 13.46 -6.55 -2.67
CA PHE A 279 13.33 -7.37 -1.48
C PHE A 279 11.99 -8.08 -1.48
N ILE A 280 11.98 -9.38 -1.23
CA ILE A 280 10.80 -10.18 -0.93
C ILE A 280 11.04 -11.01 0.32
N THR A 281 9.99 -11.31 1.05
CA THR A 281 10.06 -12.14 2.26
C THR A 281 8.82 -13.02 2.37
N SER A 282 9.04 -14.22 2.88
CA SER A 282 8.00 -15.18 3.21
C SER A 282 8.44 -15.95 4.45
N SER A 283 7.49 -16.27 5.31
CA SER A 283 7.75 -17.17 6.43
C SER A 283 7.80 -18.62 5.98
N TYR A 284 7.50 -19.57 6.84
CA TYR A 284 7.38 -21.00 6.50
C TYR A 284 8.70 -21.64 6.07
N ASN A 285 9.81 -21.33 6.75
CA ASN A 285 11.17 -21.81 6.47
C ASN A 285 11.64 -21.43 5.05
N THR A 286 11.28 -20.23 4.59
CA THR A 286 11.63 -19.74 3.25
C THR A 286 12.47 -18.46 3.33
N GLY A 287 12.10 -17.51 4.16
CA GLY A 287 12.87 -16.33 4.48
C GLY A 287 12.83 -15.22 3.46
N ALA A 288 13.88 -14.42 3.48
CA ALA A 288 14.04 -13.22 2.66
C ALA A 288 15.03 -13.43 1.52
N LEU A 289 14.79 -12.67 0.44
CA LEU A 289 15.63 -12.62 -0.75
C LEU A 289 15.80 -11.18 -1.20
N VAL A 290 17.04 -10.79 -1.50
CA VAL A 290 17.34 -9.54 -2.21
C VAL A 290 17.91 -9.86 -3.59
N MET A 291 17.24 -9.33 -4.61
CA MET A 291 17.71 -9.32 -6.00
C MET A 291 18.12 -7.91 -6.39
N LYS A 292 19.10 -7.78 -7.27
CA LYS A 292 19.50 -6.51 -7.89
C LYS A 292 19.28 -6.59 -9.40
N ALA A 293 18.58 -5.62 -9.95
CA ALA A 293 18.53 -5.40 -11.39
C ALA A 293 19.88 -4.85 -11.86
N THR A 294 20.42 -5.40 -12.93
CA THR A 294 21.66 -4.98 -13.60
C THR A 294 21.40 -4.81 -15.09
N LYS A 295 22.36 -4.30 -15.83
CA LYS A 295 22.25 -4.20 -17.30
C LYS A 295 22.12 -5.55 -17.98
N GLU A 296 22.73 -6.59 -17.39
CA GLU A 296 22.74 -7.97 -17.89
C GLU A 296 21.52 -8.81 -17.43
N GLY A 297 20.72 -8.30 -16.48
CA GLY A 297 19.57 -9.01 -15.94
C GLY A 297 19.38 -8.82 -14.43
N TYR A 298 19.06 -9.90 -13.72
CA TYR A 298 18.79 -9.86 -12.27
C TYR A 298 19.74 -10.80 -11.54
N LYS A 299 20.42 -10.29 -10.50
CA LYS A 299 21.39 -11.01 -9.71
C LYS A 299 20.95 -11.09 -8.25
N LYS A 300 21.03 -12.29 -7.66
CA LYS A 300 20.85 -12.46 -6.23
C LYS A 300 22.00 -11.79 -5.47
N ILE A 301 21.67 -10.97 -4.49
CA ILE A 301 22.63 -10.36 -3.55
C ILE A 301 22.79 -11.28 -2.35
N TRP A 302 21.70 -11.56 -1.65
CA TRP A 302 21.66 -12.50 -0.54
C TRP A 302 20.28 -13.13 -0.38
N SER A 303 20.22 -14.23 0.36
CA SER A 303 18.97 -14.85 0.80
C SER A 303 19.21 -15.70 2.05
N ASN A 304 18.33 -15.64 3.01
CA ASN A 304 18.33 -16.47 4.20
C ASN A 304 16.97 -16.44 4.91
N ASP A 305 16.74 -17.35 5.85
CA ASP A 305 15.52 -17.43 6.67
C ASP A 305 15.72 -16.83 8.07
N THR A 306 16.89 -16.30 8.36
CA THR A 306 17.24 -15.82 9.70
C THR A 306 17.14 -14.31 9.87
N SER A 307 17.28 -13.55 8.80
CA SER A 307 17.26 -12.06 8.86
C SER A 307 15.85 -11.52 9.09
N LEU A 308 14.94 -11.75 8.14
CA LEU A 308 13.58 -11.22 8.19
C LEU A 308 12.62 -12.10 7.42
N SER A 309 11.95 -13.01 8.13
CA SER A 309 10.92 -13.91 7.60
C SER A 309 9.54 -13.43 8.00
N SER A 310 8.91 -12.60 7.18
CA SER A 310 7.57 -12.06 7.46
C SER A 310 6.48 -12.94 6.90
N GLN A 311 5.41 -13.19 7.66
CA GLN A 311 4.26 -13.96 7.20
C GLN A 311 3.39 -13.14 6.24
N TYR A 312 2.96 -11.95 6.62
CA TYR A 312 2.11 -11.07 5.80
C TYR A 312 2.36 -9.57 6.01
N ALA A 313 3.02 -9.18 7.09
CA ALA A 313 3.34 -7.78 7.32
C ALA A 313 4.34 -7.28 6.27
N SER A 314 4.03 -6.15 5.64
CA SER A 314 4.94 -5.56 4.65
C SER A 314 6.09 -4.83 5.33
N VAL A 315 7.25 -4.85 4.67
CA VAL A 315 8.51 -4.30 5.18
C VAL A 315 8.71 -2.89 4.65
N MET A 316 9.25 -2.01 5.48
CA MET A 316 9.55 -0.62 5.15
C MET A 316 11.05 -0.40 5.05
N HIS A 317 11.44 0.54 4.20
CA HIS A 317 12.84 0.92 4.01
C HIS A 317 13.10 2.35 4.45
N LYS A 318 14.20 2.55 5.16
CA LYS A 318 14.72 3.89 5.48
C LYS A 318 16.24 3.86 5.53
N ASP A 319 16.88 4.75 4.78
CA ASP A 319 18.33 5.03 4.83
C ASP A 319 19.22 3.78 4.78
N GLY A 320 18.88 2.79 3.92
CA GLY A 320 19.63 1.55 3.74
C GLY A 320 19.21 0.41 4.67
N PHE A 321 18.28 0.63 5.58
CA PHE A 321 17.79 -0.35 6.54
C PHE A 321 16.34 -0.73 6.27
N LEU A 322 16.00 -1.98 6.61
CA LEU A 322 14.65 -2.52 6.53
C LEU A 322 14.10 -2.71 7.94
N TYR A 323 12.85 -2.30 8.12
CA TYR A 323 12.10 -2.49 9.36
C TYR A 323 10.89 -3.38 9.06
N GLY A 324 10.73 -4.48 9.81
CA GLY A 324 9.65 -5.44 9.55
C GLY A 324 9.49 -6.46 10.64
N ILE A 325 8.41 -7.22 10.56
CA ILE A 325 8.08 -8.29 11.49
C ILE A 325 8.74 -9.59 11.04
N HIS A 326 9.48 -10.23 11.94
CA HIS A 326 10.07 -11.55 11.76
C HIS A 326 9.31 -12.57 12.58
N GLY A 327 8.80 -13.60 11.92
CA GLY A 327 8.07 -14.68 12.57
C GLY A 327 6.68 -14.92 11.96
N ARG A 328 5.87 -15.67 12.70
CA ARG A 328 4.50 -16.06 12.34
C ARG A 328 3.57 -15.81 13.52
N ALA A 329 2.37 -15.29 13.23
CA ALA A 329 1.34 -15.08 14.23
C ALA A 329 0.77 -16.37 14.82
N ASP A 330 0.78 -17.47 14.03
CA ASP A 330 0.08 -18.72 14.33
C ASP A 330 0.94 -19.77 15.02
N ILE A 331 2.25 -19.53 15.18
CA ILE A 331 3.16 -20.44 15.89
C ILE A 331 4.21 -19.70 16.71
N PRO A 332 4.66 -20.27 17.86
CA PRO A 332 5.79 -19.73 18.61
C PRO A 332 7.10 -19.73 17.81
N PRO A 333 8.05 -18.81 18.11
CA PRO A 333 7.95 -17.74 19.11
C PRO A 333 7.09 -16.58 18.63
N VAL A 334 6.59 -15.76 19.57
CA VAL A 334 5.92 -14.49 19.25
C VAL A 334 6.80 -13.66 18.32
N PRO A 335 6.24 -13.10 17.23
CA PRO A 335 7.01 -12.34 16.25
C PRO A 335 7.81 -11.19 16.85
N ALA A 336 8.94 -10.87 16.22
CA ALA A 336 9.82 -9.80 16.60
C ALA A 336 9.79 -8.66 15.59
N LEU A 337 9.86 -7.40 16.05
CA LEU A 337 10.21 -6.27 15.19
C LEU A 337 11.71 -6.26 14.99
N ARG A 338 12.17 -6.16 13.74
CA ARG A 338 13.59 -6.16 13.39
C ARG A 338 13.98 -4.99 12.53
N CYS A 339 15.23 -4.56 12.73
CA CYS A 339 15.98 -3.75 11.79
C CYS A 339 17.08 -4.63 11.17
N ILE A 340 17.14 -4.66 9.84
CA ILE A 340 18.21 -5.33 9.11
C ILE A 340 18.82 -4.40 8.07
N GLU A 341 20.08 -4.62 7.72
CA GLU A 341 20.70 -3.91 6.62
C GLU A 341 20.25 -4.49 5.27
N LEU A 342 19.72 -3.67 4.36
CA LEU A 342 19.27 -4.11 3.04
C LEU A 342 20.39 -4.72 2.19
N ALA A 343 21.62 -4.22 2.33
CA ALA A 343 22.74 -4.66 1.51
C ALA A 343 23.23 -6.06 1.83
N THR A 344 23.21 -6.46 3.09
CA THR A 344 23.84 -7.68 3.61
C THR A 344 22.87 -8.65 4.23
N GLY A 345 21.70 -8.18 4.69
CA GLY A 345 20.77 -8.94 5.53
C GLY A 345 21.20 -9.05 7.00
N GLU A 346 22.24 -8.32 7.40
CA GLU A 346 22.70 -8.26 8.79
C GLU A 346 21.61 -7.71 9.70
N ILE A 347 21.34 -8.40 10.81
CA ILE A 347 20.41 -7.94 11.83
C ILE A 347 21.11 -6.87 12.69
N LYS A 348 20.60 -5.64 12.67
CA LYS A 348 21.11 -4.57 13.53
C LYS A 348 20.56 -4.70 14.94
N TRP A 349 19.27 -4.99 15.06
CA TRP A 349 18.61 -5.27 16.32
C TRP A 349 17.31 -6.08 16.12
N SER A 350 16.82 -6.65 17.23
CA SER A 350 15.58 -7.41 17.29
C SER A 350 14.85 -7.08 18.60
N GLU A 351 13.66 -6.49 18.47
CA GLU A 351 12.72 -6.33 19.58
C GLU A 351 11.88 -7.61 19.67
N ASN A 352 12.28 -8.51 20.54
CA ASN A 352 11.69 -9.84 20.67
C ASN A 352 10.31 -9.77 21.35
N ARG A 353 9.39 -10.65 20.94
CA ARG A 353 8.01 -10.70 21.46
C ARG A 353 7.23 -9.40 21.22
N PHE A 354 7.56 -8.69 20.16
CA PHE A 354 6.84 -7.48 19.76
C PHE A 354 5.38 -7.77 19.40
N GLY A 355 5.14 -8.89 18.70
CA GLY A 355 3.82 -9.30 18.24
C GLY A 355 3.65 -9.09 16.74
N ASP A 356 2.54 -9.58 16.22
CA ASP A 356 2.18 -9.37 14.82
C ASP A 356 1.37 -8.09 14.65
N CYS A 357 1.66 -7.34 13.59
CA CYS A 357 1.07 -6.02 13.39
C CYS A 357 1.15 -5.57 11.93
N GLN A 358 0.42 -4.50 11.62
CA GLN A 358 0.57 -3.71 10.41
C GLN A 358 1.13 -2.32 10.76
N MET A 359 2.02 -1.80 9.92
CA MET A 359 2.84 -0.65 10.29
C MET A 359 2.82 0.46 9.25
N ILE A 360 3.01 1.70 9.72
CA ILE A 360 3.30 2.89 8.91
C ILE A 360 4.57 3.54 9.45
N LEU A 361 5.47 3.91 8.56
CA LEU A 361 6.65 4.70 8.88
C LEU A 361 6.46 6.15 8.41
N CYS A 362 6.75 7.11 9.29
CA CYS A 362 6.69 8.54 9.04
C CYS A 362 7.97 9.20 9.57
N GLY A 363 8.90 9.50 8.69
CA GLY A 363 10.24 9.93 9.10
C GLY A 363 10.97 8.83 9.87
N ASP A 364 11.24 9.05 11.15
CA ASP A 364 11.80 8.07 12.10
C ASP A 364 10.75 7.50 13.08
N ARG A 365 9.49 7.90 12.92
CA ARG A 365 8.38 7.43 13.72
C ARG A 365 7.69 6.25 13.07
N LEU A 366 7.48 5.20 13.83
CA LEU A 366 6.77 4.01 13.42
C LEU A 366 5.50 3.86 14.26
N VAL A 367 4.36 3.74 13.57
CA VAL A 367 3.09 3.35 14.17
C VAL A 367 2.81 1.90 13.81
N ALA A 368 2.59 1.06 14.80
CA ALA A 368 2.19 -0.32 14.65
C ALA A 368 0.77 -0.52 15.18
N LEU A 369 -0.12 -1.04 14.34
CA LEU A 369 -1.42 -1.55 14.75
C LEU A 369 -1.27 -3.04 15.06
N MET A 370 -1.30 -3.38 16.34
CA MET A 370 -1.18 -4.74 16.84
C MET A 370 -2.49 -5.52 16.59
N GLU A 371 -2.40 -6.85 16.49
CA GLU A 371 -3.56 -7.71 16.21
C GLU A 371 -4.65 -7.64 17.30
N ASP A 372 -4.30 -7.35 18.53
CA ASP A 372 -5.25 -7.14 19.65
C ASP A 372 -5.93 -5.76 19.62
N GLY A 373 -5.51 -4.87 18.71
CA GLY A 373 -6.10 -3.55 18.51
C GLY A 373 -5.41 -2.42 19.26
N GLU A 374 -4.27 -2.68 19.89
CA GLU A 374 -3.41 -1.61 20.39
C GLU A 374 -2.70 -0.89 19.22
N LEU A 375 -2.52 0.41 19.36
CA LEU A 375 -1.55 1.18 18.59
C LEU A 375 -0.29 1.40 19.44
N VAL A 376 0.85 1.13 18.84
CA VAL A 376 2.16 1.39 19.42
C VAL A 376 2.87 2.42 18.56
N LEU A 377 3.24 3.55 19.16
CA LEU A 377 4.09 4.59 18.56
C LEU A 377 5.49 4.46 19.10
N GLY A 378 6.48 4.47 18.22
CA GLY A 378 7.87 4.48 18.63
C GLY A 378 8.79 5.09 17.60
N GLN A 379 10.02 5.24 17.98
CA GLN A 379 11.10 5.72 17.12
C GLN A 379 11.99 4.57 16.70
N VAL A 380 12.33 4.53 15.40
CA VAL A 380 13.25 3.55 14.83
C VAL A 380 14.51 4.22 14.30
N SER A 381 15.65 3.60 14.59
CA SER A 381 16.93 3.90 13.98
C SER A 381 17.71 2.60 13.76
N PRO A 382 18.86 2.61 13.05
CA PRO A 382 19.73 1.44 13.00
C PRO A 382 20.28 1.00 14.37
N ASP A 383 20.29 1.90 15.36
CA ASP A 383 20.83 1.66 16.69
C ASP A 383 19.81 1.04 17.66
N GLY A 384 18.49 1.14 17.34
CA GLY A 384 17.47 0.54 18.19
C GLY A 384 16.04 1.01 17.92
N TRP A 385 15.13 0.39 18.69
CA TRP A 385 13.74 0.74 18.87
C TRP A 385 13.54 1.46 20.20
N LYS A 386 12.74 2.50 20.18
CA LYS A 386 12.31 3.18 21.41
C LYS A 386 10.80 3.39 21.36
N GLU A 387 10.06 2.66 22.16
CA GLU A 387 8.62 2.90 22.34
C GLU A 387 8.40 4.28 22.97
N ILE A 388 7.41 5.00 22.49
CA ILE A 388 7.06 6.35 22.93
C ILE A 388 5.73 6.33 23.67
N SER A 389 4.72 5.66 23.08
CA SER A 389 3.39 5.55 23.69
C SER A 389 2.63 4.38 23.07
N ARG A 390 1.66 3.86 23.82
CA ARG A 390 0.72 2.84 23.32
C ARG A 390 -0.69 3.09 23.86
N ALA A 391 -1.70 2.68 23.09
CA ALA A 391 -3.08 2.83 23.48
C ALA A 391 -3.98 1.81 22.78
N GLN A 392 -4.99 1.33 23.49
CA GLN A 392 -6.06 0.49 22.90
C GLN A 392 -7.04 1.36 22.10
N VAL A 393 -7.17 1.14 20.80
CA VAL A 393 -7.97 1.99 19.90
C VAL A 393 -9.12 1.29 19.21
N VAL A 394 -8.98 -0.01 18.93
CA VAL A 394 -10.01 -0.88 18.37
C VAL A 394 -10.02 -2.23 19.09
N GLY A 395 -10.98 -3.10 18.78
CA GLY A 395 -10.99 -4.47 19.29
C GLY A 395 -9.95 -5.37 18.61
N SER A 396 -9.86 -6.61 19.05
CA SER A 396 -8.96 -7.63 18.48
C SER A 396 -9.31 -8.00 17.01
N ASN A 397 -8.44 -8.79 16.38
CA ASN A 397 -8.43 -9.09 14.94
C ASN A 397 -8.21 -7.81 14.07
N ALA A 398 -7.32 -6.95 14.52
CA ALA A 398 -6.91 -5.73 13.81
C ALA A 398 -5.76 -6.04 12.84
N ARG A 399 -6.05 -6.81 11.78
CA ARG A 399 -5.09 -7.25 10.75
C ARG A 399 -5.01 -6.33 9.54
N SER A 400 -5.84 -5.30 9.50
CA SER A 400 -5.89 -4.37 8.38
C SER A 400 -4.75 -3.37 8.43
N GLN A 401 -4.19 -3.03 7.26
CA GLN A 401 -3.23 -1.93 7.15
C GLN A 401 -3.88 -0.63 7.67
N PRO A 402 -3.29 0.07 8.64
CA PRO A 402 -3.75 1.40 9.01
C PRO A 402 -3.56 2.39 7.86
N ALA A 403 -4.32 3.48 7.87
CA ALA A 403 -4.19 4.56 6.89
C ALA A 403 -3.94 5.88 7.62
N LEU A 404 -2.97 6.65 7.13
CA LEU A 404 -2.63 7.98 7.66
C LEU A 404 -2.89 9.01 6.57
N ALA A 405 -3.82 9.91 6.80
CA ALA A 405 -4.15 10.96 5.86
C ALA A 405 -4.61 12.23 6.59
N HIS A 406 -4.17 13.39 6.13
CA HIS A 406 -4.62 14.71 6.62
C HIS A 406 -4.53 14.88 8.14
N GLY A 407 -3.48 14.29 8.78
CA GLY A 407 -3.29 14.35 10.23
C GLY A 407 -4.22 13.43 11.02
N LEU A 408 -4.95 12.55 10.34
CA LEU A 408 -5.83 11.55 10.94
C LEU A 408 -5.33 10.14 10.65
N LEU A 409 -5.40 9.27 11.65
CA LEU A 409 -5.07 7.85 11.56
C LEU A 409 -6.36 7.04 11.62
N TYR A 410 -6.56 6.19 10.60
CA TYR A 410 -7.72 5.32 10.47
C TYR A 410 -7.27 3.89 10.72
N VAL A 411 -7.89 3.25 11.69
CA VAL A 411 -7.58 1.88 12.08
C VAL A 411 -8.85 1.04 12.10
N ARG A 412 -8.71 -0.24 11.75
CA ARG A 412 -9.83 -1.16 11.64
C ARG A 412 -9.52 -2.48 12.35
N SER A 413 -10.47 -2.95 13.15
CA SER A 413 -10.57 -4.35 13.56
C SER A 413 -11.67 -5.08 12.77
N LYS A 414 -11.97 -6.31 13.15
CA LYS A 414 -13.02 -7.12 12.49
C LYS A 414 -14.36 -6.39 12.37
N ASN A 415 -14.79 -5.67 13.41
CA ASN A 415 -16.13 -5.10 13.53
C ASN A 415 -16.15 -3.60 13.89
N GLN A 416 -15.02 -2.92 13.87
CA GLN A 416 -14.93 -1.52 14.27
C GLN A 416 -13.89 -0.76 13.45
N ILE A 417 -14.18 0.49 13.18
CA ILE A 417 -13.22 1.49 12.72
C ILE A 417 -13.11 2.58 13.78
N SER A 418 -11.90 3.06 14.01
CA SER A 418 -11.64 4.29 14.75
C SER A 418 -10.84 5.24 13.87
N CYS A 419 -11.28 6.49 13.80
CA CYS A 419 -10.51 7.60 13.29
C CYS A 419 -10.03 8.40 14.48
N ILE A 420 -8.72 8.58 14.58
CA ILE A 420 -8.05 9.27 15.67
C ILE A 420 -7.15 10.37 15.15
N GLU A 421 -6.88 11.37 15.99
CA GLU A 421 -5.87 12.38 15.69
C GLU A 421 -4.48 11.71 15.66
N ALA A 422 -3.72 11.97 14.62
CA ALA A 422 -2.35 11.47 14.53
C ALA A 422 -1.47 12.22 15.55
N PRO A 423 -0.53 11.55 16.23
CA PRO A 423 0.27 12.15 17.31
C PRO A 423 1.32 13.16 16.82
#